data_319c2f4aa2affbc14718c0d3e67f89d4
#
_entry.id   319c2f4aa2affbc14718c0d3e67f89d4
#
_cell.length_a   1.000
_cell.length_b   1.000
_cell.length_c   1.000
_cell.angle_alpha   90.00
_cell.angle_beta   90.00
_cell.angle_gamma   90.00
#
_symmetry.space_group_name_H-M   'P 1'
#
loop_
_entity.id
_entity.type
_entity.pdbx_description
1 polymer ?
#
loop_
_entity_poly.entity_id
_entity_poly.type
_entity_poly.pdbx_seq_one_letter_code
_entity_poly.pdbx_strand_id
1 'polypeptide(L)'
;MKKILFAIALALVMIACNNNEAVPTGEGFININATTRGEVADPSSANTTKITRYLPQPESLSVKIEGENFLREWSSLREFNAEEELRFKSAPYTISLASDGTVKNGYGAAYFEGKAEVQVPDYDQTVKANIEVVLANSVVAITTTEQFRGYFPSYKFSVKGIEYDFESGDHLFIEAGETEIICEATRQADLSNGKKTTLKKSILLRPTTRHILQFDLSTAGNVEVNISFDGEIVETIVLDVELNDKA
;
A
#
# COMPACT_ATOMS: atom_id res chain seq x y z
N MET A 1 -30.96 64.01 -1.03
CA MET A 1 -30.50 62.63 -0.96
C MET A 1 -29.28 62.46 -1.86
N LYS A 2 -28.10 62.59 -1.30
CA LYS A 2 -26.82 62.57 -2.02
C LYS A 2 -26.25 61.14 -1.94
N LYS A 3 -26.13 60.46 -3.07
CA LYS A 3 -25.44 59.19 -3.19
C LYS A 3 -23.95 59.43 -3.34
N ILE A 4 -23.16 59.03 -2.36
CA ILE A 4 -21.70 59.06 -2.42
C ILE A 4 -21.27 57.72 -3.02
N LEU A 5 -20.72 57.76 -4.23
CA LEU A 5 -20.00 56.64 -4.86
C LEU A 5 -18.59 56.60 -4.27
N PHE A 6 -18.27 55.54 -3.53
CA PHE A 6 -16.89 55.19 -3.15
C PHE A 6 -16.26 54.36 -4.29
N ALA A 7 -15.42 55.00 -5.09
CA ALA A 7 -14.57 54.33 -6.04
C ALA A 7 -13.32 53.80 -5.31
N ILE A 8 -13.25 52.49 -5.04
CA ILE A 8 -12.03 51.83 -4.54
C ILE A 8 -11.16 51.53 -5.75
N ALA A 9 -10.13 52.35 -5.93
CA ALA A 9 -9.06 52.09 -6.90
C ALA A 9 -8.19 50.95 -6.29
N LEU A 10 -8.36 49.72 -6.81
CA LEU A 10 -7.49 48.59 -6.51
C LEU A 10 -6.20 48.76 -7.32
N ALA A 11 -5.17 49.33 -6.72
CA ALA A 11 -3.84 49.35 -7.29
C ALA A 11 -3.27 47.96 -7.27
N LEU A 12 -3.32 47.24 -8.38
CA LEU A 12 -2.55 46.03 -8.62
C LEU A 12 -1.06 46.43 -8.68
N VAL A 13 -0.38 46.27 -7.55
CA VAL A 13 1.08 46.24 -7.53
C VAL A 13 1.50 44.92 -8.13
N MET A 14 1.78 44.93 -9.43
CA MET A 14 2.53 43.86 -10.09
C MET A 14 3.95 43.89 -9.51
N ILE A 15 4.16 43.20 -8.41
CA ILE A 15 5.50 42.80 -7.99
C ILE A 15 5.91 41.73 -8.99
N ALA A 16 6.53 42.16 -10.09
CA ALA A 16 7.36 41.28 -10.89
C ALA A 16 8.53 40.86 -9.98
N CYS A 17 8.35 39.79 -9.21
CA CYS A 17 9.48 39.07 -8.69
C CYS A 17 10.27 38.57 -9.89
N ASN A 18 11.30 39.31 -10.21
CA ASN A 18 12.35 38.85 -11.09
C ASN A 18 13.11 37.79 -10.32
N ASN A 19 12.53 36.55 -10.28
CA ASN A 19 13.19 35.37 -9.77
C ASN A 19 14.32 34.99 -10.72
N ASN A 20 15.33 35.88 -10.82
CA ASN A 20 16.68 35.42 -11.10
C ASN A 20 17.20 34.74 -9.84
N GLU A 21 16.63 33.62 -9.47
CA GLU A 21 17.31 32.69 -8.59
C GLU A 21 18.61 32.34 -9.32
N ALA A 22 19.71 32.78 -8.75
CA ALA A 22 21.02 32.45 -9.27
C ALA A 22 21.07 30.93 -9.33
N VAL A 23 21.28 30.37 -10.53
CA VAL A 23 21.40 28.91 -10.70
C VAL A 23 22.53 28.48 -9.78
N PRO A 24 22.27 27.62 -8.79
CA PRO A 24 23.29 27.17 -7.89
C PRO A 24 24.44 26.55 -8.69
N THR A 25 25.65 27.03 -8.51
CA THR A 25 26.84 26.62 -9.29
C THR A 25 27.77 25.68 -8.53
N GLY A 26 27.43 25.40 -7.27
CA GLY A 26 28.23 24.55 -6.40
C GLY A 26 27.91 23.08 -6.51
N GLU A 27 28.64 22.31 -5.76
CA GLU A 27 28.43 20.87 -5.55
C GLU A 27 28.43 20.57 -4.05
N GLY A 28 27.75 19.49 -3.67
CA GLY A 28 27.69 19.02 -2.29
C GLY A 28 27.53 17.49 -2.22
N PHE A 29 27.27 17.00 -1.03
CA PHE A 29 27.15 15.58 -0.76
C PHE A 29 25.75 15.24 -0.22
N ILE A 30 25.33 14.01 -0.47
CA ILE A 30 24.11 13.43 0.09
C ILE A 30 24.51 12.30 1.06
N ASN A 31 24.00 12.38 2.28
CA ASN A 31 24.08 11.29 3.26
C ASN A 31 22.70 10.72 3.50
N ILE A 32 22.50 9.43 3.21
CA ILE A 32 21.23 8.74 3.34
C ILE A 32 21.19 7.98 4.67
N ASN A 33 20.19 8.29 5.49
CA ASN A 33 19.89 7.59 6.72
C ASN A 33 18.53 6.87 6.56
N ALA A 34 18.56 5.56 6.33
CA ALA A 34 17.38 4.73 6.13
C ALA A 34 16.95 4.05 7.43
N THR A 35 15.67 4.12 7.73
CA THR A 35 15.01 3.34 8.81
C THR A 35 13.89 2.51 8.22
N THR A 36 13.74 1.26 8.67
CA THR A 36 12.68 0.36 8.21
C THR A 36 11.61 0.18 9.28
N ARG A 37 10.33 0.32 8.89
CA ARG A 37 9.21 0.13 9.80
C ARG A 37 8.50 -1.19 9.54
N GLY A 38 8.48 -2.06 10.55
CA GLY A 38 7.89 -3.41 10.50
C GLY A 38 6.50 -3.52 11.12
N GLU A 39 5.72 -2.45 11.09
CA GLU A 39 4.36 -2.42 11.60
C GLU A 39 3.39 -2.02 10.51
N VAL A 40 2.31 -2.78 10.38
CA VAL A 40 1.19 -2.46 9.49
C VAL A 40 -0.04 -2.17 10.32
N ALA A 41 -0.84 -1.20 9.90
CA ALA A 41 -2.10 -0.89 10.56
C ALA A 41 -3.03 -2.12 10.47
N ASP A 42 -3.69 -2.43 11.58
CA ASP A 42 -4.79 -3.38 11.61
C ASP A 42 -6.08 -2.59 11.82
N PRO A 43 -6.86 -2.36 10.75
CA PRO A 43 -8.03 -1.51 10.83
C PRO A 43 -9.15 -2.08 11.72
N SER A 44 -9.17 -3.39 11.93
CA SER A 44 -10.17 -4.06 12.79
C SER A 44 -9.90 -3.88 14.28
N SER A 45 -8.72 -3.37 14.63
CA SER A 45 -8.33 -3.13 16.02
C SER A 45 -7.39 -1.92 16.09
N ALA A 46 -7.34 -1.22 17.22
CA ALA A 46 -6.35 -0.17 17.46
C ALA A 46 -4.89 -0.72 17.53
N ASN A 47 -4.69 -1.98 17.13
CA ASN A 47 -3.42 -2.69 17.17
C ASN A 47 -2.70 -2.62 15.83
N THR A 48 -1.40 -2.82 15.87
CA THR A 48 -0.58 -3.02 14.67
C THR A 48 -0.17 -4.49 14.59
N THR A 49 -0.08 -5.01 13.35
CA THR A 49 0.50 -6.31 13.10
C THR A 49 1.98 -6.15 12.80
N LYS A 50 2.82 -6.92 13.51
CA LYS A 50 4.26 -6.90 13.28
C LYS A 50 4.63 -7.83 12.13
N ILE A 51 5.39 -7.28 11.18
CA ILE A 51 5.92 -8.00 10.02
C ILE A 51 7.46 -8.01 10.03
N THR A 52 8.06 -7.97 11.23
CA THR A 52 9.50 -7.78 11.43
C THR A 52 10.37 -8.82 10.72
N ARG A 53 9.88 -10.05 10.53
CA ARG A 53 10.63 -11.11 9.82
C ARG A 53 10.86 -10.83 8.34
N TYR A 54 10.10 -9.89 7.75
CA TYR A 54 10.20 -9.53 6.35
C TYR A 54 10.97 -8.23 6.11
N LEU A 55 11.43 -7.56 7.17
CA LEU A 55 12.14 -6.30 7.05
C LEU A 55 13.45 -6.47 6.29
N PRO A 56 13.68 -5.66 5.25
CA PRO A 56 14.98 -5.62 4.61
C PRO A 56 16.01 -4.97 5.55
N GLN A 57 17.27 -5.39 5.43
CA GLN A 57 18.37 -4.66 6.04
C GLN A 57 18.52 -3.33 5.30
N PRO A 58 18.67 -2.19 6.00
CA PRO A 58 18.79 -0.87 5.34
C PRO A 58 19.87 -0.84 4.25
N GLU A 59 21.03 -1.45 4.50
CA GLU A 59 22.12 -1.49 3.54
C GLU A 59 21.84 -2.28 2.26
N SER A 60 20.82 -3.16 2.27
CA SER A 60 20.42 -3.95 1.08
C SER A 60 19.40 -3.26 0.19
N LEU A 61 18.84 -2.12 0.63
CA LEU A 61 17.86 -1.36 -0.15
C LEU A 61 18.52 -0.77 -1.39
N SER A 62 17.88 -0.92 -2.56
CA SER A 62 18.29 -0.21 -3.77
C SER A 62 18.09 1.28 -3.60
N VAL A 63 18.94 2.06 -4.25
CA VAL A 63 18.94 3.53 -4.19
C VAL A 63 18.71 4.06 -5.59
N LYS A 64 17.77 4.98 -5.74
CA LYS A 64 17.57 5.76 -6.94
C LYS A 64 17.57 7.25 -6.58
N ILE A 65 18.38 8.04 -7.26
CA ILE A 65 18.45 9.49 -7.09
C ILE A 65 18.10 10.16 -8.42
N GLU A 66 17.11 11.02 -8.39
CA GLU A 66 16.60 11.77 -9.54
C GLU A 66 16.67 13.28 -9.27
N GLY A 67 17.15 14.02 -10.25
CA GLY A 67 17.14 15.48 -10.31
C GLY A 67 16.83 15.96 -11.73
N GLU A 68 16.79 17.27 -11.97
CA GLU A 68 16.40 17.84 -13.27
C GLU A 68 17.16 17.24 -14.47
N ASN A 69 18.48 17.02 -14.35
CA ASN A 69 19.32 16.42 -15.40
C ASN A 69 20.19 15.29 -14.81
N PHE A 70 19.71 14.61 -13.79
CA PHE A 70 20.43 13.56 -13.10
C PHE A 70 19.52 12.39 -12.81
N LEU A 71 19.96 11.20 -13.21
CA LEU A 71 19.33 9.94 -12.83
C LEU A 71 20.44 8.91 -12.63
N ARG A 72 20.53 8.37 -11.42
CA ARG A 72 21.45 7.27 -11.11
C ARG A 72 20.85 6.30 -10.13
N GLU A 73 21.17 5.04 -10.32
CA GLU A 73 20.67 3.92 -9.52
C GLU A 73 21.86 3.10 -9.01
N TRP A 74 21.72 2.59 -7.79
CA TRP A 74 22.63 1.64 -7.15
C TRP A 74 21.82 0.43 -6.71
N SER A 75 22.43 -0.74 -6.81
CA SER A 75 21.78 -1.99 -6.43
C SER A 75 21.56 -2.06 -4.90
N SER A 76 22.29 -1.29 -4.13
CA SER A 76 22.15 -1.25 -2.67
C SER A 76 22.64 0.07 -2.07
N LEU A 77 22.12 0.42 -0.88
CA LEU A 77 22.62 1.55 -0.09
C LEU A 77 24.10 1.34 0.32
N ARG A 78 24.53 0.09 0.47
CA ARG A 78 25.95 -0.23 0.70
C ARG A 78 26.81 0.19 -0.49
N GLU A 79 26.37 -0.08 -1.71
CA GLU A 79 27.09 0.32 -2.93
C GLU A 79 27.14 1.84 -3.06
N PHE A 80 26.02 2.54 -2.82
CA PHE A 80 25.99 4.00 -2.77
C PHE A 80 27.01 4.55 -1.75
N ASN A 81 27.01 4.03 -0.53
CA ASN A 81 27.90 4.49 0.55
C ASN A 81 29.37 4.16 0.31
N ALA A 82 29.69 3.23 -0.61
CA ALA A 82 31.07 2.91 -0.96
C ALA A 82 31.72 3.93 -1.93
N GLU A 83 30.91 4.82 -2.51
CA GLU A 83 31.39 5.88 -3.40
C GLU A 83 31.79 7.13 -2.56
N GLU A 84 32.98 7.15 -2.00
CA GLU A 84 33.47 8.16 -1.04
C GLU A 84 33.46 9.60 -1.59
N GLU A 85 33.62 9.79 -2.91
CA GLU A 85 33.76 11.13 -3.54
C GLU A 85 32.55 11.51 -4.44
N LEU A 86 31.39 10.89 -4.23
CA LEU A 86 30.23 11.15 -5.06
C LEU A 86 29.65 12.55 -4.78
N ARG A 87 29.75 13.43 -5.77
CA ARG A 87 29.29 14.81 -5.70
C ARG A 87 28.03 15.02 -6.51
N PHE A 88 27.16 15.85 -6.01
CA PHE A 88 25.91 16.26 -6.64
C PHE A 88 25.92 17.77 -6.85
N LYS A 89 25.46 18.24 -8.00
CA LYS A 89 25.27 19.66 -8.22
C LYS A 89 24.26 20.22 -7.21
N SER A 90 24.45 21.48 -6.82
CA SER A 90 23.49 22.17 -5.96
C SER A 90 22.16 22.32 -6.68
N ALA A 91 21.19 21.45 -6.32
CA ALA A 91 19.88 21.33 -6.93
C ALA A 91 18.94 20.49 -6.04
N PRO A 92 17.63 20.49 -6.27
CA PRO A 92 16.72 19.55 -5.65
C PRO A 92 16.86 18.13 -6.24
N TYR A 93 16.80 17.14 -5.35
CA TYR A 93 16.83 15.71 -5.71
C TYR A 93 15.74 14.95 -4.97
N THR A 94 15.15 13.98 -5.66
CA THR A 94 14.32 12.94 -5.05
C THR A 94 15.15 11.69 -4.88
N ILE A 95 15.18 11.17 -3.66
CA ILE A 95 15.88 9.93 -3.29
C ILE A 95 14.81 8.90 -2.98
N SER A 96 14.86 7.77 -3.67
CA SER A 96 13.98 6.63 -3.46
C SER A 96 14.79 5.43 -3.01
N LEU A 97 14.30 4.75 -1.98
CA LEU A 97 14.82 3.48 -1.49
C LEU A 97 13.76 2.40 -1.69
N ALA A 98 14.17 1.20 -2.10
CA ALA A 98 13.25 0.10 -2.28
C ALA A 98 13.90 -1.26 -1.97
N SER A 99 13.06 -2.25 -1.62
CA SER A 99 13.48 -3.65 -1.59
C SER A 99 13.94 -4.09 -2.98
N ASP A 100 14.76 -5.14 -3.03
CA ASP A 100 15.19 -5.72 -4.30
C ASP A 100 13.99 -6.18 -5.15
N GLY A 101 14.04 -5.85 -6.42
CA GLY A 101 13.05 -6.22 -7.42
C GLY A 101 11.88 -5.24 -7.54
N THR A 102 10.75 -5.76 -7.96
CA THR A 102 9.47 -5.02 -8.14
C THR A 102 8.42 -5.55 -7.17
N VAL A 103 7.38 -4.76 -6.94
CA VAL A 103 6.21 -5.20 -6.15
C VAL A 103 5.72 -6.53 -6.71
N LYS A 104 5.68 -7.55 -5.86
CA LYS A 104 5.19 -8.89 -6.19
C LYS A 104 3.97 -9.20 -5.33
N ASN A 105 3.08 -10.02 -5.89
CA ASN A 105 1.98 -10.59 -5.14
C ASN A 105 2.35 -12.01 -4.74
N GLY A 106 2.10 -12.40 -3.49
CA GLY A 106 2.37 -13.76 -3.04
C GLY A 106 2.66 -13.88 -1.54
N TYR A 107 2.80 -15.11 -1.11
CA TYR A 107 3.22 -15.42 0.25
C TYR A 107 4.70 -15.05 0.45
N GLY A 108 4.98 -14.35 1.55
CA GLY A 108 6.33 -13.87 1.85
C GLY A 108 6.86 -12.75 0.95
N ALA A 109 6.08 -12.29 -0.03
CA ALA A 109 6.51 -11.31 -1.04
C ALA A 109 6.36 -9.86 -0.56
N ALA A 110 6.87 -9.56 0.63
CA ALA A 110 6.86 -8.20 1.17
C ALA A 110 7.77 -7.28 0.33
N TYR A 111 7.24 -6.11 -0.06
CA TYR A 111 7.99 -5.09 -0.78
C TYR A 111 7.94 -3.78 0.01
N PHE A 112 9.11 -3.21 0.23
CA PHE A 112 9.28 -2.00 1.03
C PHE A 112 9.82 -0.87 0.17
N GLU A 113 9.31 0.34 0.39
CA GLU A 113 9.81 1.53 -0.28
C GLU A 113 9.73 2.76 0.62
N GLY A 114 10.53 3.75 0.31
CA GLY A 114 10.53 5.05 0.96
C GLY A 114 11.19 6.10 0.08
N LYS A 115 10.83 7.36 0.26
CA LYS A 115 11.44 8.46 -0.48
C LYS A 115 11.59 9.72 0.35
N ALA A 116 12.54 10.55 -0.03
CA ALA A 116 12.70 11.90 0.48
C ALA A 116 13.12 12.86 -0.63
N GLU A 117 12.75 14.11 -0.48
CA GLU A 117 13.25 15.21 -1.30
C GLU A 117 14.30 15.99 -0.50
N VAL A 118 15.40 16.30 -1.12
CA VAL A 118 16.49 17.07 -0.51
C VAL A 118 16.96 18.17 -1.46
N GLN A 119 17.39 19.29 -0.88
CA GLN A 119 18.11 20.32 -1.60
C GLN A 119 19.61 20.16 -1.29
N VAL A 120 20.38 19.77 -2.29
CA VAL A 120 21.85 19.75 -2.14
C VAL A 120 22.37 21.19 -2.05
N PRO A 121 23.07 21.53 -0.97
CA PRO A 121 23.61 22.88 -0.77
C PRO A 121 24.86 23.13 -1.61
N ASP A 122 25.24 24.40 -1.73
CA ASP A 122 26.51 24.81 -2.31
C ASP A 122 27.71 24.54 -1.37
N TYR A 123 28.91 24.60 -1.93
CA TYR A 123 30.16 24.67 -1.17
C TYR A 123 30.52 23.41 -0.34
N ASP A 124 30.51 22.24 -0.96
CA ASP A 124 30.95 20.97 -0.36
C ASP A 124 30.23 20.58 0.95
N GLN A 125 29.05 21.10 1.16
CA GLN A 125 28.25 20.74 2.32
C GLN A 125 27.49 19.40 2.10
N THR A 126 27.19 18.73 3.20
CA THR A 126 26.44 17.48 3.21
C THR A 126 24.99 17.71 3.64
N VAL A 127 24.04 17.34 2.81
CA VAL A 127 22.62 17.24 3.19
C VAL A 127 22.31 15.83 3.70
N LYS A 128 21.50 15.72 4.75
CA LYS A 128 21.01 14.44 5.28
C LYS A 128 19.61 14.13 4.76
N ALA A 129 19.47 13.00 4.09
CA ALA A 129 18.19 12.42 3.70
C ALA A 129 17.78 11.37 4.74
N ASN A 130 16.79 11.69 5.59
CA ASN A 130 16.21 10.71 6.50
C ASN A 130 15.01 10.09 5.84
N ILE A 131 15.07 8.78 5.55
CA ILE A 131 14.03 8.06 4.79
C ILE A 131 13.48 6.94 5.65
N GLU A 132 12.18 7.03 5.99
CA GLU A 132 11.46 5.90 6.55
C GLU A 132 10.98 5.01 5.40
N VAL A 133 11.39 3.75 5.43
CA VAL A 133 11.03 2.73 4.45
C VAL A 133 9.93 1.86 5.05
N VAL A 134 8.78 1.83 4.39
CA VAL A 134 7.56 1.18 4.86
C VAL A 134 7.08 0.13 3.86
N LEU A 135 6.19 -0.77 4.29
CA LEU A 135 5.58 -1.75 3.39
C LEU A 135 4.73 -1.06 2.32
N ALA A 136 5.02 -1.28 1.05
CA ALA A 136 4.23 -0.78 -0.07
C ALA A 136 3.05 -1.69 -0.44
N ASN A 137 3.14 -2.98 -0.09
CA ASN A 137 2.01 -3.91 -0.24
C ASN A 137 0.96 -3.71 0.85
N SER A 138 -0.16 -4.42 0.66
CA SER A 138 -1.14 -4.77 1.69
C SER A 138 -0.87 -6.17 2.20
N VAL A 139 -1.18 -6.45 3.47
CA VAL A 139 -1.28 -7.80 4.00
C VAL A 139 -2.74 -8.25 3.94
N VAL A 140 -3.02 -9.39 3.35
CA VAL A 140 -4.38 -9.94 3.25
C VAL A 140 -4.52 -11.17 4.10
N ALA A 141 -5.57 -11.22 4.94
CA ALA A 141 -5.98 -12.38 5.70
C ALA A 141 -7.45 -12.70 5.42
N ILE A 142 -7.77 -13.96 5.22
CA ILE A 142 -9.15 -14.43 5.03
C ILE A 142 -9.55 -15.26 6.24
N THR A 143 -10.76 -15.00 6.75
CA THR A 143 -11.37 -15.77 7.83
C THR A 143 -12.77 -16.21 7.44
N THR A 144 -13.25 -17.32 8.02
CA THR A 144 -14.60 -17.84 7.79
C THR A 144 -15.25 -18.14 9.13
N THR A 145 -16.56 -17.88 9.24
CA THR A 145 -17.35 -18.28 10.43
C THR A 145 -17.70 -19.76 10.43
N GLU A 146 -18.17 -20.26 11.56
CA GLU A 146 -18.67 -21.65 11.66
C GLU A 146 -19.88 -21.87 10.78
N GLN A 147 -20.79 -20.88 10.70
CA GLN A 147 -21.97 -20.93 9.84
C GLN A 147 -21.57 -21.07 8.37
N PHE A 148 -20.58 -20.26 7.91
CA PHE A 148 -20.07 -20.37 6.56
C PHE A 148 -19.51 -21.76 6.27
N ARG A 149 -18.65 -22.29 7.16
CA ARG A 149 -18.04 -23.62 7.02
C ARG A 149 -19.08 -24.76 7.07
N GLY A 150 -20.10 -24.60 7.90
CA GLY A 150 -21.20 -25.58 7.99
C GLY A 150 -22.01 -25.67 6.71
N TYR A 151 -22.26 -24.55 6.07
CA TYR A 151 -23.03 -24.49 4.81
C TYR A 151 -22.20 -24.84 3.57
N PHE A 152 -20.92 -24.45 3.56
CA PHE A 152 -19.95 -24.74 2.51
C PHE A 152 -18.86 -25.70 3.00
N PRO A 153 -19.09 -27.00 2.91
CA PRO A 153 -18.10 -27.99 3.37
C PRO A 153 -16.81 -28.01 2.52
N SER A 154 -16.85 -27.42 1.34
CA SER A 154 -15.66 -27.24 0.48
C SER A 154 -15.67 -25.86 -0.13
N TYR A 155 -14.57 -25.14 0.05
CA TYR A 155 -14.37 -23.79 -0.49
C TYR A 155 -12.90 -23.51 -0.76
N LYS A 156 -12.65 -22.61 -1.69
CA LYS A 156 -11.35 -22.06 -2.03
C LYS A 156 -11.48 -20.56 -2.22
N PHE A 157 -10.48 -19.84 -1.75
CA PHE A 157 -10.38 -18.40 -2.00
C PHE A 157 -9.18 -18.13 -2.89
N SER A 158 -9.30 -17.09 -3.72
CA SER A 158 -8.15 -16.51 -4.41
C SER A 158 -8.21 -14.99 -4.33
N VAL A 159 -7.04 -14.37 -4.20
CA VAL A 159 -6.84 -12.93 -4.15
C VAL A 159 -5.91 -12.56 -5.29
N LYS A 160 -6.37 -11.75 -6.23
CA LYS A 160 -5.59 -11.40 -7.44
C LYS A 160 -5.03 -12.64 -8.17
N GLY A 161 -5.83 -13.73 -8.20
CA GLY A 161 -5.46 -15.00 -8.84
C GLY A 161 -4.55 -15.92 -8.03
N ILE A 162 -4.15 -15.53 -6.83
CA ILE A 162 -3.34 -16.37 -5.92
C ILE A 162 -4.28 -17.11 -4.98
N GLU A 163 -4.22 -18.44 -4.97
CA GLU A 163 -5.02 -19.28 -4.05
C GLU A 163 -4.62 -18.97 -2.62
N TYR A 164 -5.63 -18.73 -1.75
CA TYR A 164 -5.41 -18.45 -0.34
C TYR A 164 -5.21 -19.76 0.43
N ASP A 165 -4.06 -19.88 1.06
CA ASP A 165 -3.69 -21.03 1.88
C ASP A 165 -3.87 -20.71 3.37
N PHE A 166 -4.86 -21.33 4.02
CA PHE A 166 -5.12 -21.17 5.45
C PHE A 166 -4.04 -21.77 6.35
N GLU A 167 -3.25 -22.70 5.83
CA GLU A 167 -2.18 -23.38 6.56
C GLU A 167 -0.80 -22.71 6.36
N SER A 168 -0.75 -21.66 5.53
CA SER A 168 0.49 -20.95 5.28
C SER A 168 1.03 -20.31 6.56
N GLY A 169 2.28 -20.59 6.86
CA GLY A 169 3.02 -19.89 7.90
C GLY A 169 3.43 -18.46 7.51
N ASP A 170 3.23 -18.06 6.26
CA ASP A 170 3.58 -16.74 5.70
C ASP A 170 2.37 -15.85 5.51
N HIS A 171 2.58 -14.54 5.57
CA HIS A 171 1.57 -13.57 5.18
C HIS A 171 1.43 -13.51 3.65
N LEU A 172 0.19 -13.38 3.18
CA LEU A 172 -0.10 -13.05 1.79
C LEU A 172 0.04 -11.55 1.59
N PHE A 173 1.02 -11.15 0.78
CA PHE A 173 1.24 -9.78 0.37
C PHE A 173 0.64 -9.54 -1.00
N ILE A 174 -0.14 -8.47 -1.13
CA ILE A 174 -0.79 -8.07 -2.38
C ILE A 174 -0.48 -6.59 -2.62
N GLU A 175 -0.12 -6.27 -3.85
CA GLU A 175 0.04 -4.88 -4.28
C GLU A 175 -1.20 -4.06 -3.95
N ALA A 176 -1.00 -2.87 -3.35
CA ALA A 176 -2.09 -1.96 -3.03
C ALA A 176 -2.85 -1.51 -4.28
N GLY A 177 -4.15 -1.30 -4.16
CA GLY A 177 -5.02 -0.92 -5.27
C GLY A 177 -6.26 -1.82 -5.37
N GLU A 178 -7.02 -1.65 -6.45
CA GLU A 178 -8.18 -2.52 -6.71
C GLU A 178 -7.75 -3.96 -6.91
N THR A 179 -8.42 -4.86 -6.19
CA THR A 179 -8.07 -6.28 -6.16
C THR A 179 -9.32 -7.13 -6.19
N GLU A 180 -9.37 -8.10 -7.09
CA GLU A 180 -10.44 -9.10 -7.15
C GLU A 180 -10.18 -10.21 -6.14
N ILE A 181 -11.23 -10.54 -5.38
CA ILE A 181 -11.31 -11.70 -4.50
C ILE A 181 -12.35 -12.63 -5.05
N ILE A 182 -12.01 -13.90 -5.16
CA ILE A 182 -12.90 -14.95 -5.65
C ILE A 182 -13.02 -16.01 -4.56
N CYS A 183 -14.25 -16.39 -4.24
CA CYS A 183 -14.56 -17.57 -3.45
C CYS A 183 -15.30 -18.58 -4.32
N GLU A 184 -14.73 -19.75 -4.51
CA GLU A 184 -15.39 -20.91 -5.11
C GLU A 184 -15.83 -21.84 -3.98
N ALA A 185 -17.13 -22.06 -3.82
CA ALA A 185 -17.67 -22.84 -2.72
C ALA A 185 -18.67 -23.88 -3.23
N THR A 186 -18.75 -25.02 -2.52
CA THR A 186 -19.73 -26.08 -2.81
C THR A 186 -20.69 -26.16 -1.63
N ARG A 187 -21.98 -26.06 -1.90
CA ARG A 187 -23.06 -26.14 -0.91
C ARG A 187 -23.18 -27.57 -0.37
N GLN A 188 -23.71 -27.68 0.84
CA GLN A 188 -24.01 -28.96 1.46
C GLN A 188 -25.01 -29.75 0.59
N ALA A 189 -24.79 -31.05 0.43
CA ALA A 189 -25.53 -31.89 -0.53
C ALA A 189 -27.02 -32.05 -0.21
N ASP A 190 -27.38 -32.07 1.06
CA ASP A 190 -28.73 -32.18 1.57
C ASP A 190 -29.60 -30.92 1.33
N LEU A 191 -28.94 -29.74 1.19
CA LEU A 191 -29.62 -28.46 0.96
C LEU A 191 -29.68 -28.05 -0.51
N SER A 192 -28.81 -28.55 -1.38
CA SER A 192 -28.71 -28.07 -2.77
C SER A 192 -27.99 -28.99 -3.76
N ASN A 193 -27.96 -30.29 -3.50
CA ASN A 193 -27.29 -31.29 -4.36
C ASN A 193 -25.80 -30.96 -4.68
N GLY A 194 -25.10 -30.37 -3.76
CA GLY A 194 -23.68 -30.03 -3.94
C GLY A 194 -23.45 -28.94 -5.01
N LYS A 195 -24.39 -28.04 -5.22
CA LYS A 195 -24.26 -26.96 -6.21
C LYS A 195 -23.03 -26.09 -5.92
N LYS A 196 -22.21 -25.87 -6.95
CA LYS A 196 -21.10 -24.96 -6.89
C LYS A 196 -21.54 -23.51 -7.03
N THR A 197 -20.91 -22.64 -6.28
CA THR A 197 -21.16 -21.19 -6.29
C THR A 197 -19.82 -20.47 -6.40
N THR A 198 -19.75 -19.41 -7.20
CA THR A 198 -18.59 -18.54 -7.31
C THR A 198 -18.99 -17.13 -6.93
N LEU A 199 -18.33 -16.60 -5.92
CA LEU A 199 -18.47 -15.23 -5.43
C LEU A 199 -17.28 -14.42 -5.91
N LYS A 200 -17.52 -13.23 -6.46
CA LYS A 200 -16.46 -12.32 -6.90
C LYS A 200 -16.72 -10.94 -6.33
N LYS A 201 -15.66 -10.34 -5.79
CA LYS A 201 -15.70 -8.99 -5.26
C LYS A 201 -14.40 -8.26 -5.55
N SER A 202 -14.52 -7.02 -6.01
CA SER A 202 -13.40 -6.08 -6.05
C SER A 202 -13.37 -5.24 -4.80
N ILE A 203 -12.18 -5.07 -4.23
CA ILE A 203 -11.92 -4.28 -3.03
C ILE A 203 -10.70 -3.40 -3.25
N LEU A 204 -10.65 -2.28 -2.54
CA LEU A 204 -9.49 -1.39 -2.54
C LEU A 204 -8.56 -1.74 -1.38
N LEU A 205 -7.42 -2.35 -1.68
CA LEU A 205 -6.36 -2.61 -0.71
C LEU A 205 -5.50 -1.36 -0.50
N ARG A 206 -5.19 -1.03 0.76
CA ARG A 206 -4.34 0.10 1.13
C ARG A 206 -2.93 -0.37 1.46
N PRO A 207 -1.87 0.39 1.10
CA PRO A 207 -0.52 0.05 1.50
C PRO A 207 -0.36 0.10 3.03
N THR A 208 0.64 -0.59 3.54
CA THR A 208 0.98 -0.62 4.98
C THR A 208 -0.19 -1.02 5.88
N THR A 209 -1.16 -1.77 5.33
CA THR A 209 -2.41 -2.14 6.01
C THR A 209 -2.63 -3.64 5.94
N ARG A 210 -3.14 -4.22 7.03
CA ARG A 210 -3.61 -5.60 7.07
C ARG A 210 -5.12 -5.63 6.90
N HIS A 211 -5.60 -6.12 5.77
CA HIS A 211 -7.01 -6.32 5.48
C HIS A 211 -7.45 -7.72 5.92
N ILE A 212 -8.42 -7.78 6.83
CA ILE A 212 -9.03 -9.05 7.27
C ILE A 212 -10.38 -9.16 6.58
N LEU A 213 -10.52 -10.17 5.71
CA LEU A 213 -11.71 -10.46 4.94
C LEU A 213 -12.48 -11.58 5.63
N GLN A 214 -13.58 -11.26 6.28
CA GLN A 214 -14.41 -12.24 6.96
C GLN A 214 -15.58 -12.65 6.08
N PHE A 215 -15.74 -13.95 5.86
CA PHE A 215 -16.88 -14.55 5.17
C PHE A 215 -17.83 -15.18 6.18
N ASP A 216 -19.07 -14.74 6.14
CA ASP A 216 -20.13 -15.14 7.07
C ASP A 216 -21.43 -15.45 6.34
N LEU A 217 -22.38 -16.09 7.03
CA LEU A 217 -23.75 -16.34 6.59
C LEU A 217 -24.76 -15.58 7.44
N SER A 218 -25.71 -14.89 6.84
CA SER A 218 -26.83 -14.34 7.59
C SER A 218 -27.89 -15.39 7.92
N THR A 219 -28.69 -15.11 8.98
CA THR A 219 -29.64 -16.05 9.60
C THR A 219 -30.92 -16.30 8.82
N ALA A 220 -31.08 -15.82 7.60
CA ALA A 220 -32.34 -15.86 6.87
C ALA A 220 -32.31 -16.68 5.56
N GLY A 221 -31.43 -17.66 5.43
CA GLY A 221 -31.25 -18.43 4.20
C GLY A 221 -30.54 -17.70 3.09
N ASN A 222 -30.19 -16.45 3.30
CA ASN A 222 -29.33 -15.67 2.43
C ASN A 222 -27.89 -15.85 2.87
N VAL A 223 -27.01 -16.12 1.92
CA VAL A 223 -25.57 -16.11 2.18
C VAL A 223 -25.11 -14.67 2.10
N GLU A 224 -24.72 -14.11 3.22
CA GLU A 224 -24.09 -12.80 3.28
C GLU A 224 -22.59 -12.98 3.37
N VAL A 225 -21.88 -12.36 2.46
CA VAL A 225 -20.43 -12.22 2.56
C VAL A 225 -20.18 -10.84 3.15
N ASN A 226 -19.90 -10.81 4.45
CA ASN A 226 -19.52 -9.58 5.12
C ASN A 226 -18.03 -9.37 4.91
N ILE A 227 -17.67 -8.33 4.18
CA ILE A 227 -16.30 -7.90 4.03
C ILE A 227 -16.09 -6.79 5.06
N SER A 228 -15.35 -7.11 6.12
CA SER A 228 -15.00 -6.13 7.15
C SER A 228 -13.68 -5.45 6.80
N PHE A 229 -13.73 -4.13 6.69
CA PHE A 229 -12.56 -3.27 6.69
C PHE A 229 -12.63 -2.37 7.92
N ASP A 230 -11.53 -2.19 8.62
CA ASP A 230 -11.42 -1.34 9.80
C ASP A 230 -12.42 -1.70 10.93
N GLY A 231 -12.84 -2.98 11.01
CA GLY A 231 -13.85 -3.44 11.96
C GLY A 231 -15.29 -3.06 11.60
N GLU A 232 -15.49 -2.28 10.54
CA GLU A 232 -16.81 -1.93 10.02
C GLU A 232 -17.17 -2.85 8.83
N ILE A 233 -18.42 -3.28 8.75
CA ILE A 233 -18.94 -3.99 7.59
C ILE A 233 -19.04 -2.97 6.46
N VAL A 234 -18.11 -3.03 5.52
CA VAL A 234 -18.06 -2.08 4.39
C VAL A 234 -19.07 -2.47 3.32
N GLU A 235 -19.36 -3.77 3.19
CA GLU A 235 -20.34 -4.28 2.25
C GLU A 235 -20.85 -5.67 2.65
N THR A 236 -22.15 -5.86 2.50
CA THR A 236 -22.83 -7.14 2.62
C THR A 236 -23.25 -7.59 1.22
N ILE A 237 -22.69 -8.69 0.72
CA ILE A 237 -23.15 -9.33 -0.51
C ILE A 237 -24.21 -10.34 -0.13
N VAL A 238 -25.46 -10.01 -0.42
CA VAL A 238 -26.57 -10.95 -0.30
C VAL A 238 -26.58 -11.83 -1.54
N LEU A 239 -26.37 -13.12 -1.35
CA LEU A 239 -26.61 -14.11 -2.40
C LEU A 239 -28.03 -14.59 -2.27
N ASP A 240 -28.89 -14.24 -3.22
CA ASP A 240 -30.19 -14.87 -3.37
C ASP A 240 -29.98 -16.36 -3.61
N VAL A 241 -30.11 -17.11 -2.55
CA VAL A 241 -30.19 -18.56 -2.62
C VAL A 241 -31.65 -18.86 -2.84
N GLU A 242 -32.09 -19.16 -4.07
CA GLU A 242 -33.36 -19.80 -4.28
C GLU A 242 -33.36 -21.11 -3.49
N LEU A 243 -33.88 -21.06 -2.27
CA LEU A 243 -34.28 -22.25 -1.54
C LEU A 243 -35.41 -22.87 -2.34
N ASN A 244 -35.07 -23.90 -3.07
CA ASN A 244 -36.08 -24.67 -3.79
C ASN A 244 -36.87 -25.47 -2.74
N ASP A 245 -37.94 -24.87 -2.22
CA ASP A 245 -38.95 -25.51 -1.38
C ASP A 245 -39.70 -26.60 -2.20
N LYS A 246 -38.97 -27.62 -2.59
CA LYS A 246 -39.56 -28.90 -3.00
C LYS A 246 -38.97 -30.01 -2.20
N ALA A 247 -39.43 -30.13 -0.96
CA ALA A 247 -39.48 -31.40 -0.24
C ALA A 247 -40.84 -32.05 -0.50
#